data_7b1f785139a071826f3543d0731e3069
#
_entry.id   7b1f785139a071826f3543d0731e3069
#
_cell.length_a   1.000
_cell.length_b   1.000
_cell.length_c   1.000
_cell.angle_alpha   90.00
_cell.angle_beta   90.00
_cell.angle_gamma   90.00
#
_symmetry.space_group_name_H-M   'P 1'
#
loop_
_entity.id
_entity.type
_entity.pdbx_description
1 polymer ?
#
loop_
_entity_poly.entity_id
_entity_poly.type
_entity_poly.pdbx_seq_one_letter_code
_entity_poly.pdbx_strand_id
1 'polypeptide(L)'
;MITGRIHSTESFGTVDGPGIRFVVFFQGCPLRCSYCHNPDTWDPQRKCQYELTPEELLTEVKRYKNFIKTGGVTCTGGEPLMQAPFVEAFFRLCREAGFHTALDTSGVVFTDAAKRAVQEADLVMLDVKTTDDELHPVLTGVPRKNNARSEE
;
A
#
# COMPACT_ATOMS: atom_id res chain seq x y z
N MET A 1 4.08 18.05 -9.67
CA MET A 1 4.15 16.64 -10.06
C MET A 1 4.13 15.76 -8.82
N ILE A 2 3.25 14.77 -8.77
CA ILE A 2 3.16 13.84 -7.64
C ILE A 2 4.19 12.74 -7.84
N THR A 3 4.99 12.47 -6.81
CA THR A 3 5.91 11.33 -6.81
C THR A 3 5.64 10.44 -5.61
N GLY A 4 5.94 9.14 -5.76
CA GLY A 4 5.84 8.17 -4.69
C GLY A 4 7.23 7.73 -4.24
N ARG A 5 7.38 7.61 -2.94
CA ARG A 5 8.60 7.10 -2.33
C ARG A 5 8.43 5.59 -2.14
N ILE A 6 9.18 4.83 -2.92
CA ILE A 6 9.03 3.39 -3.01
C ILE A 6 10.27 2.69 -2.47
N HIS A 7 10.07 1.78 -1.53
CA HIS A 7 11.13 0.97 -0.94
C HIS A 7 11.62 -0.08 -1.94
N SER A 8 10.69 -0.82 -2.51
CA SER A 8 11.01 -1.93 -3.42
C SER A 8 9.78 -2.36 -4.21
N THR A 9 10.01 -3.19 -5.22
CA THR A 9 8.93 -3.81 -6.01
C THR A 9 9.21 -5.30 -6.17
N GLU A 10 8.14 -6.08 -6.34
CA GLU A 10 8.21 -7.51 -6.63
C GLU A 10 7.28 -7.82 -7.79
N SER A 11 7.82 -8.43 -8.86
CA SER A 11 7.07 -8.62 -10.11
C SER A 11 6.24 -9.91 -10.16
N PHE A 12 6.42 -10.82 -9.22
CA PHE A 12 5.73 -12.12 -9.20
C PHE A 12 5.19 -12.46 -7.81
N GLY A 13 4.54 -11.48 -7.16
CA GLY A 13 3.97 -11.69 -5.83
C GLY A 13 2.77 -12.63 -5.86
N THR A 14 2.71 -13.58 -4.94
CA THR A 14 1.63 -14.56 -4.86
C THR A 14 0.86 -14.50 -3.55
N VAL A 15 1.31 -13.70 -2.58
CA VAL A 15 0.72 -13.64 -1.24
C VAL A 15 0.01 -12.32 -0.92
N ASP A 16 0.11 -11.32 -1.81
CA ASP A 16 -0.41 -9.98 -1.58
C ASP A 16 -1.67 -9.70 -2.40
N GLY A 17 -2.57 -10.67 -2.45
CA GLY A 17 -3.83 -10.60 -3.17
C GLY A 17 -3.98 -11.76 -4.15
N PRO A 18 -5.13 -11.83 -4.86
CA PRO A 18 -5.40 -12.96 -5.76
C PRO A 18 -4.51 -12.92 -7.01
N GLY A 19 -4.09 -14.10 -7.44
CA GLY A 19 -3.30 -14.30 -8.65
C GLY A 19 -1.85 -13.86 -8.49
N ILE A 20 -1.14 -13.80 -9.61
CA ILE A 20 0.23 -13.28 -9.66
C ILE A 20 0.16 -11.78 -9.81
N ARG A 21 0.88 -11.03 -8.94
CA ARG A 21 0.74 -9.59 -8.86
C ARG A 21 2.08 -8.88 -8.91
N PHE A 22 2.05 -7.66 -9.45
CA PHE A 22 3.14 -6.71 -9.30
C PHE A 22 2.92 -5.98 -7.98
N VAL A 23 3.85 -6.13 -7.05
CA VAL A 23 3.71 -5.61 -5.69
C VAL A 23 4.63 -4.40 -5.50
N VAL A 24 4.05 -3.30 -5.02
CA VAL A 24 4.78 -2.06 -4.73
C VAL A 24 4.86 -1.90 -3.21
N PHE A 25 6.07 -1.88 -2.68
CA PHE A 25 6.33 -1.69 -1.25
C PHE A 25 6.71 -0.24 -1.00
N PHE A 26 5.83 0.50 -0.32
CA PHE A 26 6.02 1.92 -0.06
C PHE A 26 6.96 2.15 1.12
N GLN A 27 7.68 3.27 1.07
CA GLN A 27 8.50 3.74 2.18
C GLN A 27 7.64 4.56 3.13
N GLY A 28 7.76 4.30 4.42
CA GLY A 28 7.06 5.03 5.48
C GLY A 28 5.85 4.30 6.03
N CYS A 29 5.78 4.21 7.35
CA CYS A 29 4.65 3.60 8.05
C CYS A 29 4.58 4.18 9.46
N PRO A 30 3.38 4.64 9.93
CA PRO A 30 3.23 5.13 11.29
C PRO A 30 3.26 4.01 12.34
N LEU A 31 3.08 2.75 11.91
CA LEU A 31 3.08 1.60 12.82
C LEU A 31 4.50 1.13 13.11
N ARG A 32 4.68 0.56 14.29
CA ARG A 32 5.93 -0.06 14.74
C ARG A 32 5.59 -1.46 15.26
N CYS A 33 5.10 -2.31 14.34
CA CYS A 33 4.64 -3.66 14.67
C CYS A 33 5.78 -4.54 15.12
N SER A 34 5.63 -5.22 16.24
CA SER A 34 6.65 -6.13 16.77
C SER A 34 6.89 -7.33 15.86
N TYR A 35 5.95 -7.64 14.97
CA TYR A 35 6.04 -8.74 14.01
C TYR A 35 6.07 -8.25 12.55
N CYS A 36 6.48 -7.01 12.32
CA CYS A 36 6.56 -6.46 10.96
C CYS A 36 7.68 -7.12 10.18
N HIS A 37 7.39 -7.53 8.93
CA HIS A 37 8.36 -8.17 8.04
C HIS A 37 9.30 -7.18 7.38
N ASN A 38 8.92 -5.90 7.30
CA ASN A 38 9.70 -4.87 6.60
C ASN A 38 9.96 -3.65 7.49
N PRO A 39 10.76 -3.78 8.57
CA PRO A 39 11.04 -2.64 9.44
C PRO A 39 11.75 -1.50 8.73
N ASP A 40 12.43 -1.75 7.62
CA ASP A 40 13.08 -0.74 6.80
C ASP A 40 12.11 0.30 6.24
N THR A 41 10.82 -0.04 6.13
CA THR A 41 9.80 0.85 5.58
C THR A 41 9.18 1.78 6.62
N TRP A 42 9.57 1.67 7.90
CA TRP A 42 8.95 2.43 8.99
C TRP A 42 9.20 3.93 8.91
N ASP A 43 10.42 4.32 8.56
CA ASP A 43 10.83 5.72 8.61
C ASP A 43 10.53 6.43 7.30
N PRO A 44 9.56 7.38 7.29
CA PRO A 44 9.24 8.12 6.07
C PRO A 44 10.35 9.08 5.64
N GLN A 45 11.29 9.39 6.52
CA GLN A 45 12.42 10.26 6.20
C GLN A 45 13.62 9.49 5.66
N ARG A 46 13.63 8.18 5.82
CA ARG A 46 14.71 7.34 5.33
C ARG A 46 14.76 7.41 3.80
N LYS A 47 15.98 7.41 3.26
CA LYS A 47 16.16 7.42 1.81
C LYS A 47 15.47 6.22 1.18
N CYS A 48 14.52 6.48 0.29
CA CYS A 48 13.85 5.43 -0.45
C CYS A 48 14.73 4.95 -1.60
N GLN A 49 14.48 3.71 -2.05
CA GLN A 49 15.23 3.15 -3.17
C GLN A 49 14.80 3.78 -4.51
N TYR A 50 13.51 4.08 -4.65
CA TYR A 50 12.95 4.69 -5.84
C TYR A 50 12.07 5.87 -5.49
N GLU A 51 12.10 6.90 -6.32
CA GLU A 51 11.14 8.00 -6.28
C GLU A 51 10.59 8.16 -7.69
N LEU A 52 9.34 7.77 -7.88
CA LEU A 52 8.73 7.64 -9.20
C LEU A 52 7.41 8.40 -9.28
N THR A 53 7.08 8.89 -10.50
CA THR A 53 5.71 9.37 -10.78
C THR A 53 4.79 8.17 -11.00
N PRO A 54 3.45 8.36 -10.90
CA PRO A 54 2.51 7.28 -11.21
C PRO A 54 2.71 6.71 -12.61
N GLU A 55 3.01 7.56 -13.59
CA GLU A 55 3.24 7.17 -14.98
C GLU A 55 4.50 6.32 -15.13
N GLU A 56 5.58 6.70 -14.44
CA GLU A 56 6.82 5.93 -14.45
C GLU A 56 6.62 4.55 -13.85
N LEU A 57 5.88 4.48 -12.74
CA LEU A 57 5.58 3.20 -12.10
C LEU A 57 4.70 2.33 -12.98
N LEU A 58 3.71 2.91 -13.64
CA LEU A 58 2.84 2.18 -14.57
C LEU A 58 3.64 1.61 -15.74
N THR A 59 4.61 2.36 -16.26
CA THR A 59 5.50 1.88 -17.32
C THR A 59 6.22 0.61 -16.88
N GLU A 60 6.69 0.58 -15.65
CA GLU A 60 7.36 -0.60 -15.10
C GLU A 60 6.39 -1.78 -14.98
N VAL A 61 5.17 -1.53 -14.50
CA VAL A 61 4.12 -2.56 -14.37
C VAL A 61 3.79 -3.18 -15.74
N LYS A 62 3.69 -2.38 -16.78
CA LYS A 62 3.33 -2.84 -18.13
C LYS A 62 4.34 -3.84 -18.69
N ARG A 63 5.58 -3.80 -18.23
CA ARG A 63 6.60 -4.77 -18.66
C ARG A 63 6.24 -6.20 -18.25
N TYR A 64 5.41 -6.36 -17.20
CA TYR A 64 5.00 -7.66 -16.67
C TYR A 64 3.55 -8.00 -16.97
N LYS A 65 2.92 -7.27 -17.88
CA LYS A 65 1.50 -7.39 -18.22
C LYS A 65 1.05 -8.84 -18.44
N ASN A 66 1.84 -9.63 -19.18
CA ASN A 66 1.47 -11.00 -19.51
C ASN A 66 1.49 -11.93 -18.28
N PHE A 67 2.30 -11.61 -17.29
CA PHE A 67 2.46 -12.43 -16.08
C PHE A 67 1.42 -12.11 -15.01
N ILE A 68 0.86 -10.91 -15.02
CA ILE A 68 -0.09 -10.47 -13.99
C ILE A 68 -1.54 -10.42 -14.47
N LYS A 69 -1.85 -11.06 -15.59
CA LYS A 69 -3.21 -11.08 -16.17
C LYS A 69 -4.26 -11.62 -15.20
N THR A 70 -3.91 -12.65 -14.43
CA THR A 70 -4.83 -13.30 -13.49
C THR A 70 -4.84 -12.63 -12.13
N GLY A 71 -3.92 -11.74 -11.88
CA GLY A 71 -3.80 -10.99 -10.64
C GLY A 71 -3.99 -9.50 -10.89
N GLY A 72 -2.90 -8.74 -10.84
CA GLY A 72 -2.91 -7.29 -11.06
C GLY A 72 -1.80 -6.61 -10.28
N VAL A 73 -2.11 -5.46 -9.66
CA VAL A 73 -1.15 -4.64 -8.94
C VAL A 73 -1.58 -4.48 -7.50
N THR A 74 -0.63 -4.59 -6.57
CA THR A 74 -0.88 -4.38 -5.14
C THR A 74 0.04 -3.28 -4.61
N CYS A 75 -0.53 -2.36 -3.85
CA CYS A 75 0.23 -1.40 -3.05
C CYS A 75 0.22 -1.84 -1.60
N THR A 76 1.39 -1.99 -1.03
CA THR A 76 1.62 -2.48 0.33
C THR A 76 2.94 -1.86 0.87
N GLY A 77 3.59 -2.52 1.78
CA GLY A 77 4.93 -2.14 2.22
C GLY A 77 4.91 -1.60 3.62
N GLY A 78 5.32 -0.35 3.81
CA GLY A 78 5.00 0.49 4.94
C GLY A 78 3.49 0.72 4.98
N GLU A 79 3.06 1.97 4.97
CA GLU A 79 1.63 2.29 4.86
C GLU A 79 1.37 3.09 3.58
N PRO A 80 0.77 2.47 2.54
CA PRO A 80 0.53 3.17 1.26
C PRO A 80 -0.30 4.44 1.40
N LEU A 81 -1.25 4.48 2.34
CA LEU A 81 -2.13 5.63 2.53
C LEU A 81 -1.43 6.85 3.13
N MET A 82 -0.19 6.73 3.59
CA MET A 82 0.64 7.90 3.91
C MET A 82 0.99 8.68 2.64
N GLN A 83 0.89 8.03 1.48
CA GLN A 83 1.12 8.64 0.17
C GLN A 83 -0.14 8.53 -0.68
N ALA A 84 -1.29 8.80 -0.06
CA ALA A 84 -2.60 8.60 -0.66
C ALA A 84 -2.80 9.31 -2.01
N PRO A 85 -2.37 10.58 -2.20
CA PRO A 85 -2.50 11.22 -3.52
C PRO A 85 -1.79 10.44 -4.63
N PHE A 86 -0.61 9.88 -4.35
CA PHE A 86 0.10 9.04 -5.31
C PHE A 86 -0.66 7.75 -5.60
N VAL A 87 -1.13 7.08 -4.56
CA VAL A 87 -1.87 5.81 -4.70
C VAL A 87 -3.14 6.01 -5.51
N GLU A 88 -3.88 7.08 -5.24
CA GLU A 88 -5.09 7.45 -6.01
C GLU A 88 -4.78 7.60 -7.49
N ALA A 89 -3.77 8.41 -7.82
CA ALA A 89 -3.37 8.66 -9.20
C ALA A 89 -2.87 7.38 -9.89
N PHE A 90 -2.06 6.60 -9.20
CA PHE A 90 -1.52 5.36 -9.72
C PHE A 90 -2.61 4.31 -9.99
N PHE A 91 -3.53 4.12 -9.05
CA PHE A 91 -4.65 3.18 -9.23
C PHE A 91 -5.55 3.58 -10.38
N ARG A 92 -5.80 4.88 -10.54
CA ARG A 92 -6.59 5.37 -11.66
C ARG A 92 -5.95 5.00 -12.99
N LEU A 93 -4.63 5.19 -13.12
CA LEU A 93 -3.89 4.81 -14.31
C LEU A 93 -3.91 3.28 -14.53
N CYS A 94 -3.78 2.51 -13.48
CA CYS A 94 -3.85 1.04 -13.56
C CYS A 94 -5.21 0.57 -14.08
N ARG A 95 -6.29 1.17 -13.59
CA ARG A 95 -7.65 0.83 -14.04
C ARG A 95 -7.83 1.16 -15.52
N GLU A 96 -7.36 2.33 -15.94
CA GLU A 96 -7.43 2.74 -17.36
C GLU A 96 -6.64 1.78 -18.25
N ALA A 97 -5.57 1.20 -17.74
CA ALA A 97 -4.75 0.23 -18.46
C ALA A 97 -5.29 -1.20 -18.38
N GLY A 98 -6.37 -1.42 -17.62
CA GLY A 98 -7.02 -2.72 -17.50
C GLY A 98 -6.45 -3.63 -16.41
N PHE A 99 -5.69 -3.10 -15.46
CA PHE A 99 -5.15 -3.87 -14.34
C PHE A 99 -6.08 -3.84 -13.14
N HIS A 100 -6.23 -4.99 -12.49
CA HIS A 100 -6.87 -5.08 -11.18
C HIS A 100 -5.97 -4.45 -10.13
N THR A 101 -6.54 -3.70 -9.19
CA THR A 101 -5.78 -3.02 -8.15
C THR A 101 -6.18 -3.50 -6.76
N ALA A 102 -5.18 -3.72 -5.91
CA ALA A 102 -5.38 -4.11 -4.52
C ALA A 102 -4.58 -3.20 -3.60
N LEU A 103 -5.19 -2.83 -2.49
CA LEU A 103 -4.56 -2.00 -1.46
C LEU A 103 -4.48 -2.79 -0.17
N ASP A 104 -3.27 -2.97 0.34
CA ASP A 104 -3.02 -3.57 1.65
C ASP A 104 -2.70 -2.45 2.63
N THR A 105 -3.60 -2.21 3.59
CA THR A 105 -3.49 -1.10 4.51
C THR A 105 -3.82 -1.52 5.94
N SER A 106 -3.17 -0.86 6.91
CA SER A 106 -3.51 -1.03 8.33
C SER A 106 -4.75 -0.24 8.73
N GLY A 107 -5.19 0.72 7.90
CA GLY A 107 -6.34 1.56 8.19
C GLY A 107 -6.09 2.67 9.20
N VAL A 108 -4.83 2.94 9.57
CA VAL A 108 -4.52 3.99 10.57
C VAL A 108 -4.53 5.39 9.96
N VAL A 109 -4.41 5.52 8.65
CA VAL A 109 -4.49 6.81 7.96
C VAL A 109 -5.92 7.02 7.47
N PHE A 110 -6.57 8.07 7.96
CA PHE A 110 -8.00 8.32 7.70
C PHE A 110 -8.25 9.75 7.24
N THR A 111 -7.58 10.14 6.15
CA THR A 111 -7.72 11.45 5.51
C THR A 111 -8.68 11.37 4.34
N ASP A 112 -9.10 12.54 3.81
CA ASP A 112 -9.94 12.58 2.61
C ASP A 112 -9.20 11.99 1.40
N ALA A 113 -7.90 12.26 1.29
CA ALA A 113 -7.07 11.67 0.24
C ALA A 113 -7.01 10.13 0.36
N ALA A 114 -6.90 9.61 1.59
CA ALA A 114 -6.91 8.18 1.83
C ALA A 114 -8.24 7.55 1.41
N LYS A 115 -9.36 8.20 1.72
CA LYS A 115 -10.67 7.72 1.29
C LYS A 115 -10.79 7.64 -0.23
N ARG A 116 -10.28 8.66 -0.94
CA ARG A 116 -10.29 8.63 -2.41
C ARG A 116 -9.42 7.52 -2.97
N ALA A 117 -8.25 7.29 -2.38
CA ALA A 117 -7.37 6.19 -2.81
C ALA A 117 -8.05 4.83 -2.62
N VAL A 118 -8.72 4.63 -1.49
CA VAL A 118 -9.47 3.40 -1.21
C VAL A 118 -10.57 3.19 -2.25
N GLN A 119 -11.27 4.26 -2.64
CA GLN A 119 -12.33 4.17 -3.64
C GLN A 119 -11.82 3.77 -5.02
N GLU A 120 -10.56 4.07 -5.34
CA GLU A 120 -9.95 3.70 -6.62
C GLU A 120 -9.44 2.24 -6.62
N ALA A 121 -9.35 1.59 -5.48
CA ALA A 121 -8.92 0.20 -5.39
C ALA A 121 -10.06 -0.76 -5.71
N ASP A 122 -9.75 -1.82 -6.46
CA ASP A 122 -10.72 -2.90 -6.72
C ASP A 122 -10.87 -3.81 -5.49
N LEU A 123 -9.81 -3.98 -4.72
CA LEU A 123 -9.78 -4.81 -3.52
C LEU A 123 -9.02 -4.07 -2.43
N VAL A 124 -9.58 -4.07 -1.22
CA VAL A 124 -8.90 -3.52 -0.04
C VAL A 124 -8.70 -4.64 0.96
N MET A 125 -7.45 -4.86 1.35
CA MET A 125 -7.09 -5.81 2.40
C MET A 125 -6.74 -5.02 3.65
N LEU A 126 -7.59 -5.10 4.66
CA LEU A 126 -7.39 -4.39 5.91
C LEU A 126 -6.68 -5.32 6.91
N ASP A 127 -5.49 -4.91 7.31
CA ASP A 127 -4.68 -5.66 8.27
C ASP A 127 -4.96 -5.16 9.68
N VAL A 128 -5.73 -5.95 10.44
CA VAL A 128 -6.08 -5.66 11.82
C VAL A 128 -5.05 -6.33 12.73
N LYS A 129 -4.20 -5.53 13.37
CA LYS A 129 -3.11 -6.04 14.22
C LYS A 129 -3.63 -6.68 15.52
N THR A 130 -4.64 -6.06 16.14
CA THR A 130 -5.32 -6.59 17.33
C THR A 130 -6.61 -5.82 17.54
N THR A 131 -7.60 -6.47 18.20
CA THR A 131 -8.85 -5.82 18.63
C THR A 131 -8.77 -5.30 20.06
N ASP A 132 -7.69 -5.57 20.78
CA ASP A 132 -7.47 -5.13 22.15
C ASP A 132 -6.85 -3.73 22.17
N ASP A 133 -7.58 -2.74 22.70
CA ASP A 133 -7.15 -1.34 22.74
C ASP A 133 -5.89 -1.12 23.59
N GLU A 134 -5.68 -1.93 24.62
CA GLU A 134 -4.49 -1.84 25.48
C GLU A 134 -3.26 -2.43 24.78
N LEU A 135 -3.46 -3.53 24.07
CA LEU A 135 -2.38 -4.26 23.43
C LEU A 135 -1.95 -3.62 22.10
N HIS A 136 -2.86 -2.98 21.38
CA HIS A 136 -2.60 -2.43 20.06
C HIS A 136 -1.43 -1.43 20.04
N PRO A 137 -1.32 -0.46 20.95
CA PRO A 137 -0.18 0.46 20.97
C PRO A 137 1.15 -0.25 21.22
N VAL A 138 1.16 -1.34 21.98
CA VAL A 138 2.37 -2.13 22.25
C VAL A 138 2.85 -2.81 20.98
N LEU A 139 1.93 -3.33 20.15
CA LEU A 139 2.27 -4.04 18.94
C LEU A 139 2.60 -3.11 17.78
N THR A 140 1.92 -1.98 17.65
CA THR A 140 1.97 -1.11 16.47
C THR A 140 2.55 0.28 16.73
N GLY A 141 2.57 0.72 17.99
CA GLY A 141 3.04 2.06 18.36
C GLY A 141 2.01 3.16 18.18
N VAL A 142 0.77 2.83 17.75
CA VAL A 142 -0.33 3.80 17.62
C VAL A 142 -1.62 3.25 18.22
N PRO A 143 -2.54 4.14 18.71
CA PRO A 143 -3.81 3.69 19.26
C PRO A 143 -4.70 3.02 18.22
N ARG A 144 -5.46 2.01 18.66
CA ARG A 144 -6.40 1.28 17.80
C ARG A 144 -7.53 2.16 17.24
N LYS A 145 -7.82 3.27 17.86
CA LYS A 145 -8.92 4.17 17.50
C LYS A 145 -8.98 4.47 16.00
N ASN A 146 -7.84 4.83 15.38
CA ASN A 146 -7.80 5.12 13.95
C ASN A 146 -8.03 3.87 13.11
N ASN A 147 -7.47 2.75 13.53
CA ASN A 147 -7.62 1.47 12.83
C ASN A 147 -9.08 0.99 12.87
N ALA A 148 -9.73 1.10 14.03
CA ALA A 148 -11.13 0.70 14.18
C ALA A 148 -12.08 1.52 13.29
N ARG A 149 -11.79 2.81 13.07
CA ARG A 149 -12.60 3.66 12.19
C ARG A 149 -12.56 3.20 10.74
N SER A 150 -11.44 2.64 10.31
CA SER A 150 -11.31 2.11 8.96
C SER A 150 -12.06 0.79 8.76
N GLU A 151 -12.29 0.05 9.82
CA GLU A 151 -13.06 -1.19 9.78
C GLU A 151 -14.57 -0.95 9.59
N GLU A 152 -15.05 0.25 9.92
CA GLU A 152 -16.44 0.64 9.73
C GLU A 152 -16.73 0.93 8.25
#